data_c64f521378a70ec545863a589f24284a
#
_entry.id   c64f521378a70ec545863a589f24284a
#
_cell.length_a   1.000
_cell.length_b   1.000
_cell.length_c   1.000
_cell.angle_alpha   90.00
_cell.angle_beta   90.00
_cell.angle_gamma   90.00
#
_symmetry.space_group_name_H-M   'P 1'
#
loop_
_entity.id
_entity.type
_entity.pdbx_description
1 polymer ?
#
loop_
_entity_poly.entity_id
_entity_poly.type
_entity_poly.pdbx_seq_one_letter_code
_entity_poly.pdbx_strand_id
1 'polypeptide(L)'
;IKSAIQCPEFSEDELKAYLAPYPSRKYEAAILAFPQLIQTHPGMPGVAENIKAVEVLSRFDKPFLTLFGTRDPMTRGGDEAIWEIVPGAKGLAHQRLSGAGHFTQEDKPQELVEAITQLLQVSSTT
;
A
#
# COMPACT_ATOMS: atom_id res chain seq x y z
N ILE A 1 2.62 11.41 10.07
CA ILE A 1 1.37 10.60 9.98
C ILE A 1 0.23 11.50 9.47
N LYS A 2 -0.14 12.56 10.16
CA LYS A 2 -1.29 13.44 9.78
C LYS A 2 -1.23 13.98 8.34
N SER A 3 -0.06 14.16 7.76
CA SER A 3 0.09 14.65 6.38
C SER A 3 -0.13 13.58 5.31
N ALA A 4 -0.04 12.32 5.67
CA ALA A 4 -0.21 11.19 4.74
C ALA A 4 -1.62 10.60 4.78
N ILE A 5 -2.38 10.91 5.84
CA ILE A 5 -3.77 10.47 6.03
C ILE A 5 -4.69 11.62 5.62
N GLN A 6 -5.71 11.33 4.85
CA GLN A 6 -6.67 12.32 4.34
C GLN A 6 -7.98 12.31 5.13
N CYS A 7 -8.16 11.41 6.10
CA CYS A 7 -9.32 11.39 6.98
C CYS A 7 -9.37 12.63 7.89
N PRO A 8 -10.55 13.07 8.29
CA PRO A 8 -10.74 14.41 8.82
C PRO A 8 -10.04 14.65 10.16
N GLU A 9 -9.96 13.72 11.08
CA GLU A 9 -9.28 13.92 12.36
C GLU A 9 -9.03 12.60 13.09
N PHE A 10 -7.80 12.39 13.56
CA PHE A 10 -7.55 11.45 14.64
C PHE A 10 -8.04 12.04 15.96
N SER A 11 -8.71 11.24 16.75
CA SER A 11 -8.94 11.54 18.17
C SER A 11 -7.59 11.59 18.91
N GLU A 12 -7.57 12.23 20.07
CA GLU A 12 -6.37 12.24 20.90
C GLU A 12 -5.90 10.82 21.30
N ASP A 13 -6.82 9.90 21.50
CA ASP A 13 -6.50 8.55 21.93
C ASP A 13 -5.95 7.69 20.76
N GLU A 14 -6.46 7.86 19.55
CA GLU A 14 -5.86 7.25 18.35
C GLU A 14 -4.44 7.78 18.14
N LEU A 15 -4.23 9.07 18.26
CA LEU A 15 -2.89 9.65 18.14
C LEU A 15 -1.94 9.13 19.22
N LYS A 16 -2.39 8.98 20.46
CA LYS A 16 -1.60 8.35 21.54
C LYS A 16 -1.28 6.91 21.22
N ALA A 17 -2.23 6.14 20.65
CA ALA A 17 -2.01 4.76 20.25
C ALA A 17 -0.92 4.65 19.17
N TYR A 18 -0.95 5.51 18.15
CA TYR A 18 0.10 5.58 17.14
C TYR A 18 1.48 5.96 17.70
N LEU A 19 1.53 6.78 18.73
CA LEU A 19 2.78 7.23 19.36
C LEU A 19 3.29 6.28 20.43
N ALA A 20 2.44 5.40 20.97
CA ALA A 20 2.82 4.50 22.06
C ALA A 20 4.08 3.63 21.80
N PRO A 21 4.34 3.12 20.58
CA PRO A 21 5.57 2.38 20.30
C PRO A 21 6.84 3.25 20.30
N TYR A 22 6.71 4.58 20.32
CA TYR A 22 7.79 5.54 20.16
C TYR A 22 7.93 6.50 21.37
N PRO A 23 8.21 5.98 22.58
CA PRO A 23 8.26 6.81 23.79
C PRO A 23 9.45 7.77 23.82
N SER A 24 10.41 7.62 22.95
CA SER A 24 11.53 8.56 22.75
C SER A 24 12.20 8.35 21.41
N ARG A 25 12.99 9.33 20.97
CA ARG A 25 13.66 9.36 19.66
C ARG A 25 14.50 8.10 19.34
N LYS A 26 15.04 7.43 20.34
CA LYS A 26 15.80 6.19 20.12
C LYS A 26 14.96 5.02 19.56
N TYR A 27 13.64 5.08 19.72
CA TYR A 27 12.71 4.09 19.17
C TYR A 27 12.22 4.43 17.74
N GLU A 28 12.60 5.59 17.23
CA GLU A 28 12.19 6.07 15.90
C GLU A 28 13.15 5.63 14.78
N ALA A 29 14.23 4.91 15.09
CA ALA A 29 15.28 4.57 14.12
C ALA A 29 14.74 3.89 12.85
N ALA A 30 13.80 2.96 13.00
CA ALA A 30 13.18 2.28 11.86
C ALA A 30 12.36 3.24 11.00
N ILE A 31 11.56 4.13 11.60
CA ILE A 31 10.75 5.12 10.89
C ILE A 31 11.65 6.07 10.08
N LEU A 32 12.78 6.47 10.65
CA LEU A 32 13.73 7.37 9.99
C LEU A 32 14.52 6.67 8.88
N ALA A 33 14.78 5.37 9.01
CA ALA A 33 15.51 4.59 8.01
C ALA A 33 14.62 4.17 6.83
N PHE A 34 13.36 3.85 7.07
CA PHE A 34 12.46 3.29 6.05
C PHE A 34 12.35 4.11 4.76
N PRO A 35 12.16 5.46 4.81
CA PRO A 35 12.12 6.27 3.59
C PRO A 35 13.43 6.25 2.80
N GLN A 36 14.57 6.00 3.45
CA GLN A 36 15.87 5.94 2.81
C GLN A 36 16.09 4.64 2.02
N LEU A 37 15.25 3.63 2.23
CA LEU A 37 15.26 2.36 1.50
C LEU A 37 14.50 2.43 0.17
N ILE A 38 13.77 3.51 -0.09
CA ILE A 38 13.07 3.71 -1.36
C ILE A 38 14.12 3.86 -2.46
N GLN A 39 14.07 2.95 -3.41
CA GLN A 39 15.06 2.86 -4.50
C GLN A 39 14.80 3.95 -5.53
N THR A 40 15.68 4.93 -5.58
CA THR A 40 15.60 6.08 -6.50
C THR A 40 16.62 6.02 -7.64
N HIS A 41 17.57 5.08 -7.58
CA HIS A 41 18.55 4.87 -8.65
C HIS A 41 19.08 3.42 -8.67
N PRO A 42 19.58 2.93 -9.82
CA PRO A 42 19.93 1.51 -10.00
C PRO A 42 21.05 0.98 -9.11
N GLY A 43 21.89 1.84 -8.54
CA GLY A 43 23.01 1.46 -7.67
C GLY A 43 22.64 1.25 -6.19
N MET A 44 21.37 1.41 -5.82
CA MET A 44 20.97 1.24 -4.42
C MET A 44 20.89 -0.23 -4.01
N PRO A 45 21.18 -0.54 -2.73
CA PRO A 45 20.95 -1.86 -2.19
C PRO A 45 19.49 -2.32 -2.40
N GLY A 46 19.31 -3.60 -2.71
CA GLY A 46 17.98 -4.20 -2.91
C GLY A 46 17.40 -4.04 -4.32
N VAL A 47 18.01 -3.25 -5.21
CA VAL A 47 17.51 -3.08 -6.59
C VAL A 47 17.53 -4.40 -7.37
N ALA A 48 18.60 -5.19 -7.24
CA ALA A 48 18.70 -6.47 -7.93
C ALA A 48 17.63 -7.47 -7.45
N GLU A 49 17.36 -7.47 -6.15
CA GLU A 49 16.30 -8.28 -5.53
C GLU A 49 14.92 -7.83 -5.98
N ASN A 50 14.69 -6.52 -6.09
CA ASN A 50 13.42 -5.97 -6.56
C ASN A 50 13.16 -6.33 -8.03
N ILE A 51 14.18 -6.28 -8.89
CA ILE A 51 14.07 -6.74 -10.29
C ILE A 51 13.62 -8.21 -10.33
N LYS A 52 14.25 -9.09 -9.54
CA LYS A 52 13.86 -10.51 -9.44
C LYS A 52 12.43 -10.66 -8.91
N ALA A 53 12.02 -9.84 -7.94
CA ALA A 53 10.65 -9.86 -7.45
C ALA A 53 9.63 -9.51 -8.54
N VAL A 54 9.93 -8.51 -9.38
CA VAL A 54 9.10 -8.17 -10.55
C VAL A 54 9.03 -9.32 -11.56
N GLU A 55 10.14 -10.02 -11.82
CA GLU A 55 10.14 -11.23 -12.67
C GLU A 55 9.25 -12.35 -12.11
N VAL A 56 9.18 -12.51 -10.79
CA VAL A 56 8.26 -13.48 -10.15
C VAL A 56 6.82 -13.01 -10.28
N LEU A 57 6.56 -11.73 -10.00
CA LEU A 57 5.22 -11.13 -10.12
C LEU A 57 4.68 -11.19 -11.56
N SER A 58 5.54 -11.10 -12.58
CA SER A 58 5.14 -11.21 -13.97
C SER A 58 4.59 -12.61 -14.36
N ARG A 59 4.72 -13.58 -13.47
CA ARG A 59 4.19 -14.97 -13.61
C ARG A 59 3.13 -15.30 -12.56
N PHE A 60 2.76 -14.33 -11.73
CA PHE A 60 1.77 -14.55 -10.67
C PHE A 60 0.36 -14.46 -11.25
N ASP A 61 -0.31 -15.62 -11.31
CA ASP A 61 -1.62 -15.81 -11.96
C ASP A 61 -2.81 -15.86 -10.97
N LYS A 62 -2.53 -15.88 -9.67
CA LYS A 62 -3.59 -15.86 -8.65
C LYS A 62 -4.20 -14.46 -8.54
N PRO A 63 -5.47 -14.34 -8.10
CA PRO A 63 -6.15 -13.06 -7.97
C PRO A 63 -5.32 -12.02 -7.24
N PHE A 64 -5.07 -10.89 -7.89
CA PHE A 64 -4.24 -9.79 -7.39
C PHE A 64 -5.01 -8.47 -7.52
N LEU A 65 -5.74 -8.09 -6.48
CA LEU A 65 -6.53 -6.86 -6.44
C LEU A 65 -5.69 -5.69 -5.93
N THR A 66 -5.85 -4.52 -6.56
CA THR A 66 -5.23 -3.27 -6.10
C THR A 66 -6.27 -2.25 -5.69
N LEU A 67 -6.00 -1.57 -4.55
CA LEU A 67 -6.77 -0.43 -4.08
C LEU A 67 -5.80 0.71 -3.76
N PHE A 68 -5.87 1.79 -4.53
CA PHE A 68 -4.95 2.93 -4.41
C PHE A 68 -5.72 4.20 -4.04
N GLY A 69 -5.14 5.04 -3.18
CA GLY A 69 -5.69 6.33 -2.83
C GLY A 69 -5.48 7.37 -3.94
N THR A 70 -6.54 8.09 -4.35
CA THR A 70 -6.42 9.09 -5.42
C THR A 70 -5.59 10.33 -5.02
N ARG A 71 -5.36 10.53 -3.73
CA ARG A 71 -4.58 11.63 -3.16
C ARG A 71 -3.23 11.19 -2.59
N ASP A 72 -2.83 9.94 -2.84
CA ASP A 72 -1.51 9.44 -2.43
C ASP A 72 -0.41 10.02 -3.33
N PRO A 73 0.49 10.86 -2.82
CA PRO A 73 1.58 11.41 -3.62
C PRO A 73 2.73 10.41 -3.84
N MET A 74 2.77 9.30 -3.07
CA MET A 74 3.90 8.37 -3.05
C MET A 74 3.75 7.26 -4.08
N THR A 75 2.53 6.71 -4.25
CA THR A 75 2.29 5.52 -5.06
C THR A 75 1.38 5.77 -6.26
N ARG A 76 1.03 7.02 -6.53
CA ARG A 76 0.17 7.40 -7.66
C ARG A 76 0.69 6.81 -8.98
N GLY A 77 -0.17 6.09 -9.69
CA GLY A 77 0.14 5.45 -10.97
C GLY A 77 0.83 4.08 -10.86
N GLY A 78 1.19 3.64 -9.64
CA GLY A 78 1.76 2.32 -9.43
C GLY A 78 0.78 1.17 -9.68
N ASP A 79 -0.52 1.44 -9.56
CA ASP A 79 -1.59 0.52 -9.90
C ASP A 79 -1.56 0.10 -11.38
N GLU A 80 -1.39 1.03 -12.30
CA GLU A 80 -1.32 0.75 -13.75
C GLU A 80 -0.14 -0.16 -14.10
N ALA A 81 1.04 0.11 -13.53
CA ALA A 81 2.21 -0.73 -13.73
C ALA A 81 1.99 -2.17 -13.21
N ILE A 82 1.28 -2.34 -12.10
CA ILE A 82 0.92 -3.65 -11.56
C ILE A 82 -0.03 -4.38 -12.52
N TRP A 83 -1.06 -3.71 -13.04
CA TRP A 83 -2.03 -4.31 -13.95
C TRP A 83 -1.40 -4.79 -15.26
N GLU A 84 -0.35 -4.11 -15.73
CA GLU A 84 0.40 -4.51 -16.92
C GLU A 84 1.28 -5.72 -16.66
N ILE A 85 1.94 -5.78 -15.50
CA ILE A 85 2.96 -6.77 -15.18
C ILE A 85 2.37 -8.06 -14.62
N VAL A 86 1.34 -7.99 -13.76
CA VAL A 86 0.83 -9.13 -12.98
C VAL A 86 -0.36 -9.78 -13.67
N PRO A 87 -0.22 -11.02 -14.21
CA PRO A 87 -1.32 -11.71 -14.90
C PRO A 87 -2.57 -11.87 -14.04
N GLY A 88 -2.41 -12.15 -12.74
CA GLY A 88 -3.50 -12.31 -11.79
C GLY A 88 -4.29 -11.03 -11.48
N ALA A 89 -3.81 -9.87 -11.92
CA ALA A 89 -4.55 -8.61 -11.82
C ALA A 89 -5.63 -8.46 -12.91
N LYS A 90 -5.51 -9.19 -14.03
CA LYS A 90 -6.42 -9.02 -15.17
C LYS A 90 -7.85 -9.39 -14.83
N GLY A 91 -8.78 -8.52 -15.21
CA GLY A 91 -10.22 -8.78 -15.08
C GLY A 91 -10.78 -8.58 -13.67
N LEU A 92 -9.97 -8.14 -12.71
CA LEU A 92 -10.44 -7.80 -11.38
C LEU A 92 -10.95 -6.35 -11.29
N ALA A 93 -11.86 -6.11 -10.35
CA ALA A 93 -12.45 -4.79 -10.09
C ALA A 93 -11.51 -3.91 -9.24
N HIS A 94 -10.38 -3.53 -9.82
CA HIS A 94 -9.44 -2.60 -9.18
C HIS A 94 -10.11 -1.28 -8.83
N GLN A 95 -9.71 -0.68 -7.73
CA GLN A 95 -10.33 0.55 -7.26
C GLN A 95 -9.29 1.65 -7.01
N ARG A 96 -9.65 2.87 -7.39
CA ARG A 96 -9.00 4.09 -6.96
C ARG A 96 -9.92 4.79 -5.98
N LEU A 97 -9.56 4.70 -4.69
CA LEU A 97 -10.38 5.19 -3.57
C LEU A 97 -10.35 6.71 -3.52
N SER A 98 -11.48 7.31 -3.88
CA SER A 98 -11.59 8.77 -3.96
C SER A 98 -11.34 9.43 -2.60
N GLY A 99 -10.42 10.41 -2.59
CA GLY A 99 -10.08 11.19 -1.40
C GLY A 99 -9.11 10.48 -0.45
N ALA A 100 -8.81 9.19 -0.62
CA ALA A 100 -7.84 8.49 0.21
C ALA A 100 -6.40 8.92 -0.11
N GLY A 101 -5.57 8.99 0.92
CA GLY A 101 -4.12 9.22 0.83
C GLY A 101 -3.32 7.93 0.86
N HIS A 102 -2.10 8.02 1.39
CA HIS A 102 -1.17 6.89 1.46
C HIS A 102 -1.64 5.76 2.39
N PHE A 103 -2.32 6.10 3.47
CA PHE A 103 -2.85 5.14 4.43
C PHE A 103 -4.33 4.89 4.15
N THR A 104 -4.61 4.17 3.08
CA THR A 104 -5.98 3.87 2.64
C THR A 104 -6.81 3.13 3.69
N GLN A 105 -6.17 2.33 4.55
CA GLN A 105 -6.81 1.62 5.66
C GLN A 105 -7.37 2.57 6.75
N GLU A 106 -6.80 3.77 6.87
CA GLU A 106 -7.27 4.79 7.80
C GLU A 106 -8.35 5.67 7.15
N ASP A 107 -8.16 5.99 5.88
CA ASP A 107 -9.04 6.89 5.16
C ASP A 107 -10.32 6.20 4.67
N LYS A 108 -10.25 4.91 4.31
CA LYS A 108 -11.31 4.14 3.64
C LYS A 108 -11.38 2.69 4.13
N PRO A 109 -11.51 2.45 5.45
CA PRO A 109 -11.50 1.10 6.02
C PRO A 109 -12.65 0.23 5.53
N GLN A 110 -13.85 0.80 5.34
CA GLN A 110 -15.04 0.08 4.90
C GLN A 110 -14.88 -0.44 3.48
N GLU A 111 -14.46 0.43 2.57
CA GLU A 111 -14.22 0.09 1.17
C GLU A 111 -13.11 -0.98 1.04
N LEU A 112 -12.08 -0.92 1.91
CA LEU A 112 -11.05 -1.95 1.97
C LEU A 112 -11.63 -3.32 2.38
N VAL A 113 -12.42 -3.37 3.45
CA VAL A 113 -13.04 -4.60 3.95
C VAL A 113 -13.96 -5.20 2.90
N GLU A 114 -14.78 -4.39 2.23
CA GLU A 114 -15.67 -4.84 1.16
C GLU A 114 -14.88 -5.46 0.00
N ALA A 115 -13.82 -4.81 -0.46
CA ALA A 115 -12.98 -5.30 -1.54
C ALA A 115 -12.25 -6.61 -1.19
N ILE A 116 -11.72 -6.73 0.03
CA ILE A 116 -11.09 -7.96 0.52
C ILE A 116 -12.13 -9.10 0.57
N THR A 117 -13.32 -8.81 1.09
CA THR A 117 -14.40 -9.81 1.17
C THR A 117 -14.79 -10.33 -0.20
N GLN A 118 -14.96 -9.44 -1.18
CA GLN A 118 -15.27 -9.81 -2.57
C GLN A 118 -14.14 -10.64 -3.20
N LEU A 119 -12.88 -10.27 -2.98
CA LEU A 119 -11.73 -11.02 -3.50
C LEU A 119 -11.69 -12.46 -2.95
N LEU A 120 -11.97 -12.64 -1.66
CA LEU A 120 -12.01 -13.96 -1.02
C LEU A 120 -13.14 -14.83 -1.59
N GLN A 121 -14.29 -14.26 -1.90
CA GLN A 121 -15.40 -14.97 -2.53
C GLN A 121 -15.04 -15.47 -3.94
N VAL A 122 -14.41 -14.63 -4.76
CA VAL A 122 -13.93 -15.02 -6.09
C VAL A 122 -12.89 -16.13 -6.00
N SER A 123 -11.94 -16.02 -5.06
CA SER A 123 -10.87 -17.02 -4.88
C SER A 123 -11.36 -18.38 -4.37
N SER A 124 -12.54 -18.42 -3.74
CA SER A 124 -13.13 -19.68 -3.21
C SER A 124 -13.93 -20.47 -4.25
N THR A 125 -14.16 -19.89 -5.43
CA THR A 125 -14.99 -20.48 -6.50
C THR A 125 -14.15 -21.05 -7.64
N THR A 126 -12.83 -20.86 -7.56
CA THR A 126 -11.82 -21.34 -8.52
C THR A 126 -11.01 -22.48 -7.94
#